data_353c5b9f08e9005b990eda88beb85db8
#
_entry.id   353c5b9f08e9005b990eda88beb85db8
#
_cell.length_a   1.000
_cell.length_b   1.000
_cell.length_c   1.000
_cell.angle_alpha   90.00
_cell.angle_beta   90.00
_cell.angle_gamma   90.00
#
_symmetry.space_group_name_H-M   'P 1'
#
loop_
_entity.id
_entity.type
_entity.pdbx_description
1 polymer ?
#
loop_
_entity_poly.entity_id
_entity_poly.type
_entity_poly.pdbx_seq_one_letter_code
_entity_poly.pdbx_strand_id
1 'polypeptide(L)'
;MDKKQKKSLRRHLLVIYIFYFLALAAGFIHSFVPHVSSSLATGWQAASEDIRMQEKHGIAQHTYFLAARLQNAQSDETLFPIETGHASISTEAEYTGVNIYVKTDENSDPTVVRTLNRINYILLLSIPALLAKLSILILVALIINILRKSVRDEQPLPGRIIIYTRAVGFLLILAEVCTGVGSYIYQSTTRTFLEDSPLQVAASFPLNYWNIVMAILVLFSACLLYTSPSPR
;
A
#
# COMPACT_ATOMS: atom_id res chain seq x y z
N MET A 1 25.91 -25.99 23.14
CA MET A 1 24.42 -26.10 22.97
C MET A 1 24.07 -27.58 22.88
N ASP A 2 23.18 -28.04 23.77
CA ASP A 2 22.77 -29.44 23.84
C ASP A 2 22.00 -29.90 22.58
N LYS A 3 22.13 -31.19 22.18
CA LYS A 3 21.43 -31.76 21.01
C LYS A 3 19.90 -31.52 21.05
N LYS A 4 19.33 -31.51 22.27
CA LYS A 4 17.91 -31.27 22.51
C LYS A 4 17.51 -29.83 22.21
N GLN A 5 18.32 -28.86 22.62
CA GLN A 5 18.14 -27.42 22.34
C GLN A 5 18.23 -27.10 20.84
N LYS A 6 19.19 -27.73 20.12
CA LYS A 6 19.35 -27.57 18.68
C LYS A 6 18.12 -28.08 17.90
N LYS A 7 17.59 -29.24 18.29
CA LYS A 7 16.39 -29.81 17.66
C LYS A 7 15.16 -28.90 17.88
N SER A 8 15.03 -28.32 19.07
CA SER A 8 13.99 -27.37 19.41
C SER A 8 14.12 -26.10 18.54
N LEU A 9 15.31 -25.50 18.48
CA LEU A 9 15.56 -24.28 17.70
C LEU A 9 15.26 -24.47 16.20
N ARG A 10 15.67 -25.61 15.62
CA ARG A 10 15.35 -25.94 14.20
C ARG A 10 13.84 -26.02 13.97
N ARG A 11 13.09 -26.60 14.92
CA ARG A 11 11.64 -26.70 14.82
C ARG A 11 10.98 -25.30 14.91
N HIS A 12 11.43 -24.44 15.82
CA HIS A 12 10.91 -23.07 15.92
C HIS A 12 11.20 -22.24 14.68
N LEU A 13 12.42 -22.32 14.11
CA LEU A 13 12.74 -21.62 12.87
C LEU A 13 11.93 -22.11 11.68
N LEU A 14 11.63 -23.42 11.60
CA LEU A 14 10.79 -23.97 10.56
C LEU A 14 9.34 -23.48 10.71
N VAL A 15 8.82 -23.42 11.94
CA VAL A 15 7.50 -22.90 12.25
C VAL A 15 7.41 -21.42 11.86
N ILE A 16 8.39 -20.60 12.25
CA ILE A 16 8.45 -19.17 11.88
C ILE A 16 8.45 -19.02 10.35
N TYR A 17 9.21 -19.84 9.63
CA TYR A 17 9.28 -19.82 8.18
C TYR A 17 7.91 -20.14 7.54
N ILE A 18 7.23 -21.16 8.04
CA ILE A 18 5.88 -21.53 7.57
C ILE A 18 4.90 -20.41 7.84
N PHE A 19 4.88 -19.87 9.06
CA PHE A 19 3.98 -18.75 9.41
C PHE A 19 4.26 -17.50 8.57
N TYR A 20 5.53 -17.21 8.28
CA TYR A 20 5.88 -16.09 7.41
C TYR A 20 5.28 -16.25 6.00
N PHE A 21 5.43 -17.43 5.38
CA PHE A 21 4.85 -17.67 4.06
C PHE A 21 3.32 -17.74 4.07
N LEU A 22 2.72 -18.27 5.13
CA LEU A 22 1.27 -18.25 5.29
C LEU A 22 0.74 -16.81 5.45
N ALA A 23 1.40 -16.00 6.25
CA ALA A 23 1.04 -14.58 6.42
C ALA A 23 1.19 -13.79 5.12
N LEU A 24 2.28 -14.05 4.35
CA LEU A 24 2.46 -13.47 3.02
C LEU A 24 1.35 -13.88 2.05
N ALA A 25 1.05 -15.17 1.98
CA ALA A 25 -0.01 -15.68 1.10
C ALA A 25 -1.38 -15.11 1.50
N ALA A 26 -1.70 -15.11 2.79
CA ALA A 26 -2.94 -14.54 3.30
C ALA A 26 -3.03 -13.03 3.03
N GLY A 27 -1.96 -12.28 3.27
CA GLY A 27 -1.88 -10.84 2.99
C GLY A 27 -2.03 -10.55 1.50
N PHE A 28 -1.39 -11.34 0.64
CA PHE A 28 -1.52 -11.22 -0.80
C PHE A 28 -2.95 -11.50 -1.28
N ILE A 29 -3.54 -12.60 -0.82
CA ILE A 29 -4.91 -12.97 -1.20
C ILE A 29 -5.89 -11.92 -0.69
N HIS A 30 -5.77 -11.49 0.56
CA HIS A 30 -6.72 -10.57 1.17
C HIS A 30 -6.62 -9.14 0.64
N SER A 31 -5.40 -8.63 0.44
CA SER A 31 -5.19 -7.22 0.08
C SER A 31 -5.02 -7.01 -1.42
N PHE A 32 -4.30 -7.89 -2.11
CA PHE A 32 -3.93 -7.69 -3.50
C PHE A 32 -5.03 -8.16 -4.46
N VAL A 33 -5.57 -9.36 -4.24
CA VAL A 33 -6.55 -9.95 -5.17
C VAL A 33 -7.82 -9.12 -5.33
N PRO A 34 -8.49 -8.66 -4.25
CA PRO A 34 -9.69 -7.84 -4.40
C PRO A 34 -9.42 -6.50 -5.08
N HIS A 35 -8.30 -5.83 -4.73
CA HIS A 35 -7.98 -4.53 -5.32
C HIS A 35 -7.63 -4.63 -6.80
N VAL A 36 -6.84 -5.64 -7.20
CA VAL A 36 -6.50 -5.86 -8.59
C VAL A 36 -7.72 -6.31 -9.40
N SER A 37 -8.53 -7.23 -8.86
CA SER A 37 -9.72 -7.71 -9.57
C SER A 37 -10.76 -6.60 -9.77
N SER A 38 -11.02 -5.77 -8.75
CA SER A 38 -11.94 -4.64 -8.87
C SER A 38 -11.41 -3.58 -9.82
N SER A 39 -10.13 -3.21 -9.73
CA SER A 39 -9.51 -2.23 -10.61
C SER A 39 -9.48 -2.70 -12.07
N LEU A 40 -9.17 -3.97 -12.31
CA LEU A 40 -9.22 -4.56 -13.65
C LEU A 40 -10.63 -4.61 -14.20
N ALA A 41 -11.61 -5.04 -13.38
CA ALA A 41 -13.02 -5.09 -13.81
C ALA A 41 -13.54 -3.69 -14.16
N THR A 42 -13.26 -2.69 -13.32
CA THR A 42 -13.66 -1.31 -13.55
C THR A 42 -12.97 -0.71 -14.78
N GLY A 43 -11.66 -0.94 -14.94
CA GLY A 43 -10.92 -0.49 -16.12
C GLY A 43 -11.39 -1.16 -17.40
N TRP A 44 -11.71 -2.46 -17.36
CA TRP A 44 -12.27 -3.18 -18.50
C TRP A 44 -13.66 -2.69 -18.89
N GLN A 45 -14.53 -2.46 -17.91
CA GLN A 45 -15.87 -1.91 -18.16
C GLN A 45 -15.80 -0.54 -18.83
N ALA A 46 -14.95 0.37 -18.32
CA ALA A 46 -14.78 1.69 -18.91
C ALA A 46 -14.21 1.61 -20.32
N ALA A 47 -13.15 0.84 -20.54
CA ALA A 47 -12.56 0.68 -21.87
C ALA A 47 -13.56 0.07 -22.88
N SER A 48 -14.35 -0.92 -22.44
CA SER A 48 -15.37 -1.52 -23.30
C SER A 48 -16.52 -0.55 -23.63
N GLU A 49 -16.89 0.32 -22.68
CA GLU A 49 -17.90 1.36 -22.89
C GLU A 49 -17.37 2.44 -23.83
N ASP A 50 -16.12 2.89 -23.68
CA ASP A 50 -15.46 3.85 -24.56
C ASP A 50 -15.39 3.32 -26.02
N ILE A 51 -14.99 2.06 -26.22
CA ILE A 51 -14.96 1.42 -27.53
C ILE A 51 -16.38 1.35 -28.14
N ARG A 52 -17.36 0.95 -27.34
CA ARG A 52 -18.76 0.85 -27.81
C ARG A 52 -19.34 2.21 -28.17
N MET A 53 -18.98 3.28 -27.48
CA MET A 53 -19.42 4.64 -27.79
C MET A 53 -18.76 5.14 -29.08
N GLN A 54 -17.48 4.83 -29.28
CA GLN A 54 -16.79 5.13 -30.53
C GLN A 54 -17.39 4.42 -31.74
N GLU A 55 -17.71 3.11 -31.61
CA GLU A 55 -18.34 2.34 -32.70
C GLU A 55 -19.77 2.79 -33.03
N LYS A 56 -20.58 3.13 -31.99
CA LYS A 56 -21.98 3.51 -32.20
C LYS A 56 -22.19 4.95 -32.64
N HIS A 57 -21.40 5.87 -32.13
CA HIS A 57 -21.63 7.30 -32.25
C HIS A 57 -20.49 8.04 -32.95
N GLY A 58 -19.36 7.35 -33.25
CA GLY A 58 -18.17 7.95 -33.84
C GLY A 58 -17.47 8.95 -32.90
N ILE A 59 -17.81 8.96 -31.59
CA ILE A 59 -17.26 9.88 -30.60
C ILE A 59 -16.13 9.17 -29.87
N ALA A 60 -14.90 9.66 -30.03
CA ALA A 60 -13.77 9.21 -29.24
C ALA A 60 -13.92 9.75 -27.78
N GLN A 61 -14.26 8.86 -26.86
CA GLN A 61 -14.44 9.17 -25.45
C GLN A 61 -13.32 8.48 -24.65
N HIS A 62 -12.79 9.17 -23.65
CA HIS A 62 -11.83 8.61 -22.70
C HIS A 62 -12.33 8.77 -21.27
N THR A 63 -12.36 7.67 -20.51
CA THR A 63 -12.79 7.66 -19.12
C THR A 63 -11.56 7.65 -18.19
N TYR A 64 -11.44 8.66 -17.34
CA TYR A 64 -10.42 8.77 -16.32
C TYR A 64 -10.99 8.42 -14.95
N PHE A 65 -10.19 7.73 -14.14
CA PHE A 65 -10.55 7.32 -12.78
C PHE A 65 -9.76 8.14 -11.76
N LEU A 66 -10.47 8.82 -10.87
CA LEU A 66 -9.89 9.57 -9.79
C LEU A 66 -10.41 9.02 -8.45
N ALA A 67 -9.48 8.66 -7.55
CA ALA A 67 -9.81 8.28 -6.17
C ALA A 67 -9.52 9.47 -5.25
N ALA A 68 -10.56 10.13 -4.75
CA ALA A 68 -10.44 11.27 -3.85
C ALA A 68 -10.76 10.87 -2.41
N ARG A 69 -9.98 11.37 -1.44
CA ARG A 69 -10.36 11.35 -0.03
C ARG A 69 -11.14 12.63 0.28
N LEU A 70 -12.34 12.46 0.78
CA LEU A 70 -13.14 13.59 1.18
C LEU A 70 -12.69 14.10 2.57
N GLN A 71 -12.70 15.41 2.74
CA GLN A 71 -12.53 16.04 4.03
C GLN A 71 -13.90 15.97 4.73
N ASN A 72 -14.00 15.17 5.79
CA ASN A 72 -15.20 14.94 6.60
C ASN A 72 -16.44 15.66 6.08
N ALA A 73 -17.18 15.02 5.20
CA ALA A 73 -18.54 15.44 4.95
C ALA A 73 -19.34 14.98 6.18
N GLN A 74 -19.33 15.79 7.26
CA GLN A 74 -20.34 15.68 8.29
C GLN A 74 -21.67 15.95 7.60
N SER A 75 -22.36 14.88 7.25
CA SER A 75 -23.77 15.03 6.92
C SER A 75 -24.48 15.26 8.25
N ASP A 76 -25.00 16.45 8.45
CA ASP A 76 -25.88 16.77 9.60
C ASP A 76 -27.19 15.93 9.56
N GLU A 77 -27.39 15.14 8.55
CA GLU A 77 -28.54 14.23 8.42
C GLU A 77 -28.20 12.86 8.99
N THR A 78 -28.85 12.52 10.11
CA THR A 78 -28.93 11.17 10.63
C THR A 78 -29.58 10.27 9.57
N LEU A 79 -28.78 9.44 8.89
CA LEU A 79 -29.23 8.60 7.77
C LEU A 79 -30.28 7.57 8.20
N PHE A 80 -30.27 7.10 9.43
CA PHE A 80 -31.23 6.16 9.98
C PHE A 80 -31.40 6.36 11.49
N PRO A 81 -32.42 7.12 11.95
CA PRO A 81 -32.77 7.13 13.36
C PRO A 81 -33.42 5.79 13.73
N ILE A 82 -32.74 5.02 14.56
CA ILE A 82 -33.31 3.78 15.13
C ILE A 82 -33.77 4.10 16.54
N GLU A 83 -35.08 4.13 16.74
CA GLU A 83 -35.68 4.22 18.09
C GLU A 83 -35.88 2.83 18.66
N THR A 84 -35.09 2.44 19.62
CA THR A 84 -35.27 1.23 20.43
C THR A 84 -35.65 1.66 21.84
N GLY A 85 -36.93 1.55 22.19
CA GLY A 85 -37.60 1.68 23.49
C GLY A 85 -37.00 2.56 24.61
N HIS A 86 -35.72 2.58 24.83
CA HIS A 86 -35.01 3.35 25.85
C HIS A 86 -33.69 4.00 25.37
N ALA A 87 -33.35 3.87 24.10
CA ALA A 87 -32.13 4.51 23.52
C ALA A 87 -32.41 4.99 22.09
N SER A 88 -32.04 6.23 21.79
CA SER A 88 -31.97 6.73 20.42
C SER A 88 -30.57 6.46 19.87
N ILE A 89 -30.48 5.73 18.76
CA ILE A 89 -29.23 5.47 18.06
C ILE A 89 -29.21 6.35 16.82
N SER A 90 -28.27 7.31 16.79
CA SER A 90 -27.98 8.09 15.59
C SER A 90 -26.83 7.41 14.82
N THR A 91 -27.03 7.15 13.52
CA THR A 91 -26.00 6.61 12.64
C THR A 91 -25.48 7.73 11.74
N GLU A 92 -24.19 8.03 11.82
CA GLU A 92 -23.50 8.90 10.88
C GLU A 92 -22.75 8.03 9.87
N ALA A 93 -22.88 8.36 8.57
CA ALA A 93 -22.07 7.73 7.52
C ALA A 93 -20.86 8.63 7.23
N GLU A 94 -19.67 8.13 7.57
CA GLU A 94 -18.42 8.79 7.24
C GLU A 94 -17.90 8.27 5.91
N TYR A 95 -17.96 9.08 4.85
CA TYR A 95 -17.37 8.78 3.56
C TYR A 95 -15.90 9.16 3.55
N THR A 96 -15.01 8.17 3.66
CA THR A 96 -13.55 8.37 3.65
C THR A 96 -12.95 8.43 2.26
N GLY A 97 -13.69 7.98 1.23
CA GLY A 97 -13.20 7.98 -0.15
C GLY A 97 -14.32 7.87 -1.19
N VAL A 98 -14.10 8.52 -2.33
CA VAL A 98 -15.01 8.50 -3.48
C VAL A 98 -14.21 8.19 -4.74
N ASN A 99 -14.78 7.35 -5.59
CA ASN A 99 -14.27 7.12 -6.94
C ASN A 99 -15.03 8.02 -7.91
N ILE A 100 -14.32 8.89 -8.59
CA ILE A 100 -14.85 9.85 -9.54
C ILE A 100 -14.49 9.38 -10.96
N TYR A 101 -15.47 9.35 -11.84
CA TYR A 101 -15.31 8.99 -13.24
C TYR A 101 -15.44 10.26 -14.07
N VAL A 102 -14.36 10.69 -14.72
CA VAL A 102 -14.35 11.85 -15.60
C VAL A 102 -14.34 11.36 -17.03
N LYS A 103 -15.41 11.64 -17.77
CA LYS A 103 -15.50 11.31 -19.20
C LYS A 103 -15.12 12.55 -20.01
N THR A 104 -14.18 12.38 -20.93
CA THR A 104 -13.75 13.44 -21.85
C THR A 104 -14.02 13.01 -23.30
N ASP A 105 -14.36 13.95 -24.14
CA ASP A 105 -14.56 13.79 -25.58
C ASP A 105 -13.60 14.69 -26.38
N GLU A 106 -13.67 14.67 -27.69
CA GLU A 106 -12.83 15.49 -28.55
C GLU A 106 -13.05 17.00 -28.38
N ASN A 107 -14.21 17.41 -27.85
CA ASN A 107 -14.56 18.81 -27.57
C ASN A 107 -14.20 19.26 -26.15
N SER A 108 -13.67 18.37 -25.33
CA SER A 108 -13.29 18.68 -23.95
C SER A 108 -12.11 19.66 -23.92
N ASP A 109 -12.11 20.56 -22.94
CA ASP A 109 -11.04 21.53 -22.76
C ASP A 109 -9.67 20.81 -22.67
N PRO A 110 -8.71 21.16 -23.55
CA PRO A 110 -7.38 20.55 -23.53
C PRO A 110 -6.65 20.74 -22.20
N THR A 111 -7.01 21.75 -21.40
CA THR A 111 -6.45 21.96 -20.06
C THR A 111 -6.90 20.86 -19.09
N VAL A 112 -8.19 20.49 -19.15
CA VAL A 112 -8.78 19.39 -18.36
C VAL A 112 -8.09 18.08 -18.71
N VAL A 113 -8.01 17.75 -20.00
CA VAL A 113 -7.37 16.50 -20.47
C VAL A 113 -5.89 16.43 -20.03
N ARG A 114 -5.15 17.54 -20.14
CA ARG A 114 -3.75 17.63 -19.70
C ARG A 114 -3.63 17.39 -18.19
N THR A 115 -4.52 17.96 -17.39
CA THR A 115 -4.53 17.79 -15.93
C THR A 115 -4.83 16.35 -15.54
N LEU A 116 -5.81 15.72 -16.17
CA LEU A 116 -6.16 14.31 -15.95
C LEU A 116 -5.02 13.37 -16.33
N ASN A 117 -4.35 13.61 -17.46
CA ASN A 117 -3.16 12.87 -17.84
C ASN A 117 -2.04 13.05 -16.82
N ARG A 118 -1.82 14.26 -16.31
CA ARG A 118 -0.84 14.52 -15.25
C ARG A 118 -1.15 13.73 -13.98
N ILE A 119 -2.40 13.67 -13.55
CA ILE A 119 -2.85 12.89 -12.40
C ILE A 119 -2.53 11.40 -12.60
N ASN A 120 -2.80 10.85 -13.78
CA ASN A 120 -2.45 9.46 -14.10
C ASN A 120 -0.93 9.21 -14.06
N TYR A 121 -0.11 10.14 -14.55
CA TYR A 121 1.36 10.02 -14.44
C TYR A 121 1.86 10.05 -12.99
N ILE A 122 1.17 10.76 -12.09
CA ILE A 122 1.53 10.77 -10.66
C ILE A 122 1.38 9.37 -10.05
N LEU A 123 0.46 8.55 -10.52
CA LEU A 123 0.33 7.16 -10.07
C LEU A 123 1.59 6.32 -10.32
N LEU A 124 2.39 6.66 -11.35
CA LEU A 124 3.67 6.00 -11.61
C LEU A 124 4.69 6.23 -10.48
N LEU A 125 4.53 7.30 -9.68
CA LEU A 125 5.37 7.54 -8.49
C LEU A 125 5.16 6.48 -7.40
N SER A 126 4.10 5.69 -7.47
CA SER A 126 3.88 4.55 -6.57
C SER A 126 4.75 3.33 -6.90
N ILE A 127 5.30 3.25 -8.12
CA ILE A 127 6.13 2.12 -8.56
C ILE A 127 7.38 1.93 -7.69
N PRO A 128 8.17 2.96 -7.35
CA PRO A 128 9.32 2.80 -6.45
C PRO A 128 8.93 2.25 -5.07
N ALA A 129 7.79 2.68 -4.52
CA ALA A 129 7.28 2.16 -3.26
C ALA A 129 6.90 0.67 -3.37
N LEU A 130 6.27 0.26 -4.48
CA LEU A 130 5.94 -1.14 -4.75
C LEU A 130 7.21 -1.99 -4.87
N LEU A 131 8.19 -1.54 -5.64
CA LEU A 131 9.48 -2.22 -5.80
C LEU A 131 10.23 -2.35 -4.47
N ALA A 132 10.21 -1.31 -3.63
CA ALA A 132 10.79 -1.37 -2.30
C ALA A 132 10.10 -2.41 -1.42
N LYS A 133 8.77 -2.48 -1.42
CA LYS A 133 7.99 -3.49 -0.68
C LYS A 133 8.29 -4.91 -1.15
N LEU A 134 8.36 -5.15 -2.46
CA LEU A 134 8.74 -6.45 -3.03
C LEU A 134 10.17 -6.83 -2.64
N SER A 135 11.10 -5.88 -2.68
CA SER A 135 12.50 -6.11 -2.27
C SER A 135 12.60 -6.47 -0.79
N ILE A 136 11.82 -5.83 0.08
CA ILE A 136 11.74 -6.19 1.50
C ILE A 136 11.32 -7.64 1.68
N LEU A 137 10.28 -8.09 0.98
CA LEU A 137 9.81 -9.47 1.06
C LEU A 137 10.90 -10.47 0.66
N ILE A 138 11.62 -10.19 -0.43
CA ILE A 138 12.73 -11.04 -0.91
C ILE A 138 13.86 -11.06 0.13
N LEU A 139 14.26 -9.89 0.65
CA LEU A 139 15.34 -9.80 1.63
C LEU A 139 15.01 -10.52 2.94
N VAL A 140 13.78 -10.41 3.44
CA VAL A 140 13.34 -11.12 4.64
C VAL A 140 13.36 -12.63 4.40
N ALA A 141 12.89 -13.11 3.25
CA ALA A 141 12.99 -14.53 2.87
C ALA A 141 14.45 -15.02 2.84
N LEU A 142 15.37 -14.21 2.28
CA LEU A 142 16.80 -14.52 2.26
C LEU A 142 17.40 -14.57 3.67
N ILE A 143 17.08 -13.60 4.53
CA ILE A 143 17.52 -13.58 5.94
C ILE A 143 17.08 -14.86 6.65
N ILE A 144 15.81 -15.23 6.54
CA ILE A 144 15.27 -16.45 7.18
C ILE A 144 15.97 -17.69 6.63
N ASN A 145 16.22 -17.76 5.32
CA ASN A 145 16.91 -18.90 4.71
C ASN A 145 18.37 -19.01 5.19
N ILE A 146 19.09 -17.89 5.31
CA ILE A 146 20.46 -17.85 5.83
C ILE A 146 20.48 -18.27 7.31
N LEU A 147 19.55 -17.76 8.13
CA LEU A 147 19.42 -18.17 9.54
C LEU A 147 19.17 -19.66 9.66
N ARG A 148 18.25 -20.19 8.86
CA ARG A 148 17.96 -21.64 8.81
C ARG A 148 19.20 -22.47 8.45
N LYS A 149 19.98 -22.02 7.45
CA LYS A 149 21.20 -22.70 7.02
C LYS A 149 22.27 -22.64 8.11
N SER A 150 22.51 -21.46 8.70
CA SER A 150 23.48 -21.27 9.79
C SER A 150 23.19 -22.19 10.99
N VAL A 151 21.93 -22.31 11.40
CA VAL A 151 21.51 -23.21 12.48
C VAL A 151 21.65 -24.67 12.11
N ARG A 152 21.41 -25.04 10.83
CA ARG A 152 21.56 -26.41 10.36
C ARG A 152 23.02 -26.85 10.33
N ASP A 153 23.87 -25.98 9.79
CA ASP A 153 25.27 -26.29 9.50
C ASP A 153 26.21 -25.91 10.68
N GLU A 154 25.62 -25.46 11.81
CA GLU A 154 26.34 -25.03 13.04
C GLU A 154 27.39 -23.95 12.80
N GLN A 155 27.21 -23.15 11.76
CA GLN A 155 28.11 -22.09 11.38
C GLN A 155 27.73 -20.78 12.08
N PRO A 156 28.72 -19.90 12.40
CA PRO A 156 28.41 -18.56 12.89
C PRO A 156 27.60 -17.78 11.89
N LEU A 157 26.80 -16.83 12.37
CA LEU A 157 25.96 -15.98 11.55
C LEU A 157 26.83 -15.20 10.54
N PRO A 158 26.60 -15.34 9.24
CA PRO A 158 27.39 -14.61 8.25
C PRO A 158 27.05 -13.11 8.29
N GLY A 159 28.06 -12.27 8.15
CA GLY A 159 27.90 -10.80 8.16
C GLY A 159 26.91 -10.24 7.13
N ARG A 160 26.59 -11.02 6.10
CA ARG A 160 25.57 -10.68 5.09
C ARG A 160 24.18 -10.42 5.70
N ILE A 161 23.85 -11.08 6.83
CA ILE A 161 22.57 -10.84 7.52
C ILE A 161 22.47 -9.39 7.97
N ILE A 162 23.55 -8.81 8.47
CA ILE A 162 23.58 -7.43 8.93
C ILE A 162 23.29 -6.48 7.76
N ILE A 163 23.90 -6.73 6.60
CA ILE A 163 23.70 -5.93 5.39
C ILE A 163 22.24 -6.01 4.93
N TYR A 164 21.68 -7.23 4.89
CA TYR A 164 20.28 -7.40 4.47
C TYR A 164 19.29 -6.79 5.46
N THR A 165 19.55 -6.91 6.77
CA THR A 165 18.70 -6.29 7.79
C THR A 165 18.74 -4.76 7.71
N ARG A 166 19.92 -4.16 7.48
CA ARG A 166 20.04 -2.71 7.22
C ARG A 166 19.28 -2.31 5.96
N ALA A 167 19.43 -3.08 4.87
CA ALA A 167 18.73 -2.81 3.63
C ALA A 167 17.21 -2.84 3.82
N VAL A 168 16.68 -3.80 4.59
CA VAL A 168 15.25 -3.86 4.93
C VAL A 168 14.81 -2.60 5.67
N GLY A 169 15.55 -2.14 6.68
CA GLY A 169 15.22 -0.92 7.41
C GLY A 169 15.19 0.32 6.52
N PHE A 170 16.19 0.51 5.65
CA PHE A 170 16.21 1.62 4.69
C PHE A 170 15.09 1.54 3.66
N LEU A 171 14.79 0.35 3.14
CA LEU A 171 13.70 0.15 2.18
C LEU A 171 12.32 0.39 2.80
N LEU A 172 12.13 0.11 4.08
CA LEU A 172 10.89 0.45 4.80
C LEU A 172 10.68 1.96 4.84
N ILE A 173 11.72 2.74 5.19
CA ILE A 173 11.65 4.20 5.20
C ILE A 173 11.39 4.72 3.78
N LEU A 174 12.14 4.22 2.79
CA LEU A 174 11.99 4.63 1.39
C LEU A 174 10.57 4.35 0.88
N ALA A 175 10.04 3.16 1.14
CA ALA A 175 8.68 2.79 0.72
C ALA A 175 7.63 3.72 1.34
N GLU A 176 7.77 4.06 2.63
CA GLU A 176 6.84 4.96 3.32
C GLU A 176 6.91 6.38 2.78
N VAL A 177 8.11 6.93 2.60
CA VAL A 177 8.31 8.27 2.04
C VAL A 177 7.76 8.35 0.61
N CYS A 178 8.09 7.38 -0.25
CA CYS A 178 7.59 7.36 -1.63
C CYS A 178 6.05 7.25 -1.68
N THR A 179 5.45 6.42 -0.81
CA THR A 179 3.99 6.31 -0.72
C THR A 179 3.36 7.62 -0.24
N GLY A 180 3.93 8.24 0.79
CA GLY A 180 3.44 9.49 1.35
C GLY A 180 3.52 10.65 0.35
N VAL A 181 4.68 10.83 -0.28
CA VAL A 181 4.89 11.88 -1.30
C VAL A 181 3.97 11.68 -2.50
N GLY A 182 3.92 10.46 -3.05
CA GLY A 182 3.06 10.15 -4.20
C GLY A 182 1.57 10.41 -3.90
N SER A 183 1.10 9.95 -2.74
CA SER A 183 -0.28 10.16 -2.31
C SER A 183 -0.59 11.65 -2.08
N TYR A 184 0.31 12.41 -1.46
CA TYR A 184 0.14 13.85 -1.24
C TYR A 184 0.05 14.61 -2.56
N ILE A 185 0.97 14.39 -3.49
CA ILE A 185 0.96 15.05 -4.80
C ILE A 185 -0.32 14.71 -5.56
N TYR A 186 -0.72 13.44 -5.54
CA TYR A 186 -1.97 12.97 -6.17
C TYR A 186 -3.18 13.69 -5.60
N GLN A 187 -3.37 13.68 -4.27
CA GLN A 187 -4.51 14.30 -3.61
C GLN A 187 -4.51 15.83 -3.78
N SER A 188 -3.35 16.48 -3.70
CA SER A 188 -3.21 17.91 -3.92
C SER A 188 -3.61 18.30 -5.35
N THR A 189 -3.15 17.55 -6.37
CA THR A 189 -3.52 17.81 -7.77
C THR A 189 -5.00 17.54 -8.01
N THR A 190 -5.55 16.48 -7.42
CA THR A 190 -6.98 16.16 -7.51
C THR A 190 -7.83 17.24 -6.82
N ARG A 191 -7.39 17.76 -5.68
CA ARG A 191 -8.04 18.88 -4.99
C ARG A 191 -8.10 20.11 -5.89
N THR A 192 -6.99 20.52 -6.49
CA THR A 192 -6.95 21.67 -7.40
C THR A 192 -7.86 21.44 -8.62
N PHE A 193 -7.90 20.21 -9.13
CA PHE A 193 -8.79 19.86 -10.26
C PHE A 193 -10.29 19.95 -9.90
N LEU A 194 -10.65 19.65 -8.65
CA LEU A 194 -12.02 19.65 -8.15
C LEU A 194 -12.38 20.90 -7.35
N GLU A 195 -11.57 21.96 -7.41
CA GLU A 195 -11.77 23.17 -6.61
C GLU A 195 -13.13 23.83 -6.83
N ASP A 196 -13.63 23.80 -8.07
CA ASP A 196 -14.94 24.34 -8.46
C ASP A 196 -16.10 23.36 -8.20
N SER A 197 -15.82 22.16 -7.67
CA SER A 197 -16.84 21.16 -7.38
C SER A 197 -17.30 21.25 -5.90
N PRO A 198 -18.50 20.76 -5.58
CA PRO A 198 -18.97 20.69 -4.19
C PRO A 198 -18.17 19.71 -3.34
N LEU A 199 -17.24 18.95 -3.94
CA LEU A 199 -16.46 17.93 -3.27
C LEU A 199 -15.20 18.53 -2.64
N GLN A 200 -15.14 18.55 -1.32
CA GLN A 200 -13.94 18.95 -0.60
C GLN A 200 -12.96 17.78 -0.48
N VAL A 201 -11.86 17.84 -1.24
CA VAL A 201 -10.82 16.81 -1.20
C VAL A 201 -9.78 17.13 -0.14
N ALA A 202 -9.53 16.17 0.76
CA ALA A 202 -8.48 16.28 1.77
C ALA A 202 -7.11 16.00 1.15
N ALA A 203 -6.22 16.99 1.18
CA ALA A 203 -4.82 16.82 0.78
C ALA A 203 -3.96 16.77 2.05
N SER A 204 -3.92 15.62 2.71
CA SER A 204 -3.04 15.38 3.85
C SER A 204 -1.86 14.50 3.44
N PHE A 205 -0.71 14.67 4.09
CA PHE A 205 0.44 13.79 3.90
C PHE A 205 0.23 12.52 4.74
N PRO A 206 -0.10 11.38 4.13
CA PRO A 206 -0.43 10.16 4.86
C PRO A 206 0.85 9.44 5.28
N LEU A 207 1.39 9.79 6.45
CA LEU A 207 2.59 9.16 7.01
C LEU A 207 2.18 8.13 8.05
N ASN A 208 2.54 6.87 7.82
CA ASN A 208 2.35 5.83 8.82
C ASN A 208 3.57 5.80 9.75
N TYR A 209 3.48 6.54 10.86
CA TYR A 209 4.54 6.61 11.87
C TYR A 209 4.94 5.24 12.40
N TRP A 210 4.03 4.27 12.44
CA TRP A 210 4.32 2.93 12.91
C TRP A 210 5.32 2.21 12.00
N ASN A 211 5.20 2.37 10.69
CA ASN A 211 6.16 1.83 9.74
C ASN A 211 7.56 2.43 9.91
N ILE A 212 7.64 3.71 10.23
CA ILE A 212 8.91 4.40 10.49
C ILE A 212 9.54 3.87 11.79
N VAL A 213 8.75 3.73 12.85
CA VAL A 213 9.22 3.16 14.12
C VAL A 213 9.75 1.74 13.91
N MET A 214 9.02 0.91 13.17
CA MET A 214 9.46 -0.45 12.83
C MET A 214 10.76 -0.44 12.02
N ALA A 215 10.92 0.47 11.07
CA ALA A 215 12.15 0.61 10.31
C ALA A 215 13.36 0.96 11.19
N ILE A 216 13.17 1.89 12.14
CA ILE A 216 14.20 2.28 13.12
C ILE A 216 14.57 1.09 14.01
N LEU A 217 13.58 0.32 14.49
CA LEU A 217 13.83 -0.88 15.30
C LEU A 217 14.61 -1.95 14.52
N VAL A 218 14.33 -2.13 13.24
CA VAL A 218 15.08 -3.03 12.36
C VAL A 218 16.52 -2.56 12.19
N LEU A 219 16.74 -1.26 11.95
CA LEU A 219 18.10 -0.69 11.85
C LEU A 219 18.87 -0.83 13.17
N PHE A 220 18.23 -0.57 14.29
CA PHE A 220 18.81 -0.74 15.61
C PHE A 220 19.21 -2.20 15.88
N SER A 221 18.33 -3.14 15.52
CA SER A 221 18.62 -4.58 15.62
C SER A 221 19.84 -4.98 14.79
N ALA A 222 19.99 -4.41 13.60
CA ALA A 222 21.18 -4.64 12.76
C ALA A 222 22.46 -4.09 13.39
N CYS A 223 22.39 -2.96 14.13
CA CYS A 223 23.51 -2.42 14.86
C CYS A 223 23.90 -3.32 16.04
N LEU A 224 22.92 -3.83 16.79
CA LEU A 224 23.16 -4.76 17.89
C LEU A 224 23.81 -6.08 17.41
N LEU A 225 23.38 -6.59 16.27
CA LEU A 225 24.00 -7.78 15.66
C LEU A 225 25.46 -7.54 15.29
N TYR A 226 25.82 -6.30 14.92
CA TYR A 226 27.20 -5.93 14.60
C TYR A 226 28.09 -5.83 15.84
N THR A 227 27.55 -5.29 16.94
CA THR A 227 28.31 -5.05 18.18
C THR A 227 28.40 -6.28 19.09
N SER A 228 27.58 -7.32 18.85
CA SER A 228 27.66 -8.59 19.59
C SER A 228 29.00 -9.27 19.29
N PRO A 229 29.88 -9.44 20.29
CA PRO A 229 31.16 -10.12 20.09
C PRO A 229 30.86 -11.55 19.62
N SER A 230 31.37 -11.89 18.44
CA SER A 230 31.36 -13.28 17.96
C SER A 230 32.07 -14.11 19.03
N PRO A 231 31.43 -15.12 19.62
CA PRO A 231 32.15 -16.03 20.50
C PRO A 231 33.26 -16.69 19.68
N ARG A 232 34.50 -16.39 20.04
CA ARG A 232 35.71 -17.03 19.53
C ARG A 232 35.76 -18.49 19.94
#